data_ad77227ef6f3e7074234725e8bf5ff9b
#
_entry.id   ad77227ef6f3e7074234725e8bf5ff9b
#
_cell.length_a   1.000
_cell.length_b   1.000
_cell.length_c   1.000
_cell.angle_alpha   90.00
_cell.angle_beta   90.00
_cell.angle_gamma   90.00
#
_symmetry.space_group_name_H-M   'P 1'
#
loop_
_entity.id
_entity.type
_entity.pdbx_description
1 polymer ?
#
loop_
_entity_poly.entity_id
_entity_poly.type
_entity_poly.pdbx_seq_one_letter_code
_entity_poly.pdbx_strand_id
1 'polypeptide(L)'
;GSRGLGDVYKRQMPCCVRDKAGQDKGDPLNLVFIGSVRDMYYAFMRAGWDETETIYGTSLLKTAASALMGDAYRYSPVSALYVFGRAQDAALQRARTSIHERNHLRVWITPLLHEGKPVWIGQISRDIGVHFTWRTITTHKIDPDVDETREFLLEDLAYAQMVAKFGYVGGVGPASYDEPRGNLTGDPYFTDGQRIVIWVASKPTSIKEIEVLDLSPHHTGAIGD
;
A
#
# COMPACT_ATOMS: atom_id res chain seq x y z
N GLY A 1 8.24 7.17 28.15
CA GLY A 1 7.37 6.06 27.94
C GLY A 1 7.14 5.85 26.47
N SER A 2 7.62 4.76 25.91
CA SER A 2 7.37 4.36 24.52
C SER A 2 5.88 4.04 24.39
N ARG A 3 5.10 4.97 23.85
CA ARG A 3 3.77 4.62 23.35
C ARG A 3 3.97 3.57 22.26
N GLY A 4 3.31 2.41 22.39
CA GLY A 4 3.50 1.31 21.48
C GLY A 4 3.26 1.74 20.03
N LEU A 5 4.06 1.23 19.11
CA LEU A 5 4.00 1.49 17.67
C LEU A 5 2.56 1.41 17.13
N GLY A 6 1.79 0.42 17.62
CA GLY A 6 0.41 0.22 17.24
C GLY A 6 -0.54 1.39 17.51
N ASP A 7 -0.32 2.19 18.56
CA ASP A 7 -1.20 3.30 18.90
C ASP A 7 -0.99 4.51 17.98
N VAL A 8 0.25 4.74 17.53
CA VAL A 8 0.58 5.85 16.62
C VAL A 8 -0.07 5.61 15.26
N TYR A 9 0.00 4.40 14.74
CA TYR A 9 -0.58 4.04 13.43
C TYR A 9 -2.10 3.97 13.44
N LYS A 10 -2.72 3.60 14.55
CA LYS A 10 -4.19 3.56 14.68
C LYS A 10 -4.84 4.93 14.69
N ARG A 11 -4.22 5.92 15.35
CA ARG A 11 -4.85 7.22 15.60
C ARG A 11 -4.57 8.27 14.54
N GLN A 12 -3.49 8.14 13.78
CA GLN A 12 -3.01 9.19 12.86
C GLN A 12 -3.17 8.84 11.38
N MET A 13 -3.42 7.57 11.04
CA MET A 13 -3.58 7.14 9.65
C MET A 13 -5.05 6.91 9.32
N PRO A 14 -5.55 7.47 8.21
CA PRO A 14 -6.93 7.23 7.75
C PRO A 14 -7.12 5.76 7.37
N CYS A 15 -8.38 5.26 7.41
CA CYS A 15 -8.70 3.88 7.02
C CYS A 15 -8.50 3.63 5.53
N CYS A 16 -8.80 4.65 4.75
CA CYS A 16 -9.13 4.48 3.35
C CYS A 16 -8.66 5.69 2.54
N VAL A 17 -8.48 5.49 1.24
CA VAL A 17 -8.32 6.59 0.28
C VAL A 17 -9.61 7.41 0.18
N ARG A 18 -9.52 8.58 -0.42
CA ARG A 18 -10.63 9.50 -0.64
C ARG A 18 -10.70 9.91 -2.10
N ASP A 19 -11.87 10.40 -2.49
CA ASP A 19 -12.04 11.17 -3.71
C ASP A 19 -11.33 12.54 -3.60
N LYS A 20 -11.26 13.30 -4.69
CA LYS A 20 -10.62 14.61 -4.71
C LYS A 20 -11.27 15.63 -3.76
N ALA A 21 -12.57 15.52 -3.54
CA ALA A 21 -13.32 16.38 -2.62
C ALA A 21 -13.15 15.98 -1.15
N GLY A 22 -12.57 14.81 -0.88
CA GLY A 22 -12.39 14.28 0.47
C GLY A 22 -13.67 13.74 1.11
N GLN A 23 -14.73 13.57 0.32
CA GLN A 23 -16.07 13.20 0.82
C GLN A 23 -16.26 11.68 0.85
N ASP A 24 -16.00 11.02 -0.27
CA ASP A 24 -16.23 9.58 -0.40
C ASP A 24 -15.02 8.76 0.01
N LYS A 25 -15.30 7.63 0.68
CA LYS A 25 -14.28 6.64 1.06
C LYS A 25 -14.13 5.62 -0.05
N GLY A 26 -12.90 5.31 -0.40
CA GLY A 26 -12.55 4.29 -1.37
C GLY A 26 -11.84 3.08 -0.76
N ASP A 27 -10.92 2.51 -1.53
CA ASP A 27 -10.16 1.34 -1.17
C ASP A 27 -9.42 1.49 0.16
N PRO A 28 -9.18 0.38 0.89
CA PRO A 28 -8.53 0.41 2.18
C PRO A 28 -7.04 0.78 2.05
N LEU A 29 -6.53 1.54 3.02
CA LEU A 29 -5.11 1.80 3.20
C LEU A 29 -4.52 0.67 4.03
N ASN A 30 -4.29 -0.48 3.40
CA ASN A 30 -3.93 -1.74 4.03
C ASN A 30 -2.41 -2.00 4.12
N LEU A 31 -1.58 -1.00 3.76
CA LEU A 31 -0.13 -1.09 3.76
C LEU A 31 0.50 0.05 4.54
N VAL A 32 1.57 -0.26 5.27
CA VAL A 32 2.50 0.71 5.86
C VAL A 32 3.91 0.26 5.55
N PHE A 33 4.76 1.17 5.08
CA PHE A 33 6.17 0.89 4.87
C PHE A 33 7.03 1.80 5.74
N ILE A 34 8.15 1.28 6.20
CA ILE A 34 9.17 2.02 6.94
C ILE A 34 10.48 1.84 6.19
N GLY A 35 10.95 2.91 5.57
CA GLY A 35 12.15 2.88 4.75
C GLY A 35 12.43 4.22 4.07
N SER A 36 13.67 4.44 3.67
CA SER A 36 14.03 5.60 2.88
C SER A 36 13.41 5.53 1.47
N VAL A 37 13.33 6.67 0.78
CA VAL A 37 12.90 6.72 -0.64
C VAL A 37 13.73 5.75 -1.49
N ARG A 38 15.03 5.70 -1.23
CA ARG A 38 15.96 4.81 -1.93
C ARG A 38 15.64 3.34 -1.66
N ASP A 39 15.43 2.96 -0.40
CA ASP A 39 15.13 1.57 -0.04
C ASP A 39 13.80 1.13 -0.66
N MET A 40 12.77 2.01 -0.63
CA MET A 40 11.48 1.78 -1.29
C MET A 40 11.65 1.56 -2.80
N TYR A 41 12.40 2.44 -3.47
CA TYR A 41 12.65 2.31 -4.90
C TYR A 41 13.32 0.97 -5.23
N TYR A 42 14.42 0.63 -4.55
CA TYR A 42 15.12 -0.64 -4.78
C TYR A 42 14.25 -1.85 -4.50
N ALA A 43 13.44 -1.82 -3.44
CA ALA A 43 12.56 -2.92 -3.09
C ALA A 43 11.57 -3.23 -4.20
N PHE A 44 10.87 -2.22 -4.71
CA PHE A 44 9.89 -2.40 -5.75
C PHE A 44 10.48 -2.79 -7.10
N MET A 45 11.60 -2.17 -7.49
CA MET A 45 12.28 -2.52 -8.74
C MET A 45 12.81 -3.96 -8.72
N ARG A 46 13.40 -4.40 -7.60
CA ARG A 46 13.84 -5.80 -7.45
C ARG A 46 12.68 -6.78 -7.45
N ALA A 47 11.54 -6.40 -6.90
CA ALA A 47 10.32 -7.21 -6.91
C ALA A 47 9.58 -7.19 -8.25
N GLY A 48 10.08 -6.48 -9.26
CA GLY A 48 9.51 -6.42 -10.61
C GLY A 48 8.25 -5.56 -10.70
N TRP A 49 8.18 -4.51 -9.87
CA TRP A 49 7.14 -3.49 -9.95
C TRP A 49 7.62 -2.34 -10.84
N ASP A 50 6.78 -1.94 -11.78
CA ASP A 50 7.02 -0.80 -12.66
C ASP A 50 6.32 0.44 -12.11
N GLU A 51 6.99 1.59 -12.14
CA GLU A 51 6.36 2.86 -11.83
C GLU A 51 5.38 3.24 -12.94
N THR A 52 4.18 3.70 -12.58
CA THR A 52 3.17 4.18 -13.54
C THR A 52 3.20 5.69 -13.64
N GLU A 53 2.81 6.24 -14.80
CA GLU A 53 2.58 7.68 -14.88
C GLU A 53 1.37 8.07 -14.03
N THR A 54 1.58 8.98 -13.10
CA THR A 54 0.50 9.73 -12.47
C THR A 54 0.12 10.88 -13.40
N ILE A 55 -1.16 11.03 -13.69
CA ILE A 55 -1.68 12.09 -14.57
C ILE A 55 -1.31 13.50 -14.06
N TYR A 56 -0.84 13.60 -12.81
CA TYR A 56 -0.51 14.87 -12.16
C TYR A 56 0.77 14.76 -11.32
N GLY A 57 1.86 15.33 -11.82
CA GLY A 57 3.03 15.70 -11.03
C GLY A 57 4.22 14.74 -11.05
N THR A 58 5.34 15.26 -10.61
CA THR A 58 6.59 14.51 -10.43
C THR A 58 6.50 13.65 -9.18
N SER A 59 6.57 12.33 -9.33
CA SER A 59 6.66 11.39 -8.21
C SER A 59 8.00 11.53 -7.49
N LEU A 60 8.00 11.43 -6.15
CA LEU A 60 9.22 11.38 -5.36
C LEU A 60 10.12 10.20 -5.75
N LEU A 61 9.51 9.05 -6.08
CA LEU A 61 10.23 7.87 -6.57
C LEU A 61 10.80 8.14 -7.98
N LYS A 62 10.07 8.85 -8.84
CA LYS A 62 10.54 9.25 -10.17
C LYS A 62 11.78 10.15 -10.09
N THR A 63 11.79 11.08 -9.15
CA THR A 63 12.97 11.94 -8.93
C THR A 63 14.16 11.12 -8.44
N ALA A 64 13.94 10.12 -7.57
CA ALA A 64 14.99 9.22 -7.13
C ALA A 64 15.44 8.27 -8.25
N ALA A 65 14.52 7.79 -9.10
CA ALA A 65 14.79 6.91 -10.23
C ALA A 65 15.60 7.62 -11.32
N SER A 66 15.23 8.85 -11.70
CA SER A 66 15.97 9.63 -12.71
C SER A 66 17.39 10.00 -12.27
N ALA A 67 17.64 10.06 -10.97
CA ALA A 67 18.97 10.24 -10.42
C ALA A 67 19.85 8.97 -10.48
N LEU A 68 19.22 7.79 -10.62
CA LEU A 68 19.89 6.48 -10.51
C LEU A 68 19.95 5.70 -11.84
N MET A 69 19.03 5.95 -12.78
CA MET A 69 18.93 5.21 -14.04
C MET A 69 18.52 6.15 -15.18
N GLY A 70 19.31 6.20 -16.22
CA GLY A 70 18.96 6.91 -17.45
C GLY A 70 17.77 6.27 -18.17
N ASP A 71 16.94 7.08 -18.72
CA ASP A 71 15.68 6.85 -19.46
C ASP A 71 15.40 5.45 -20.05
N ALA A 72 14.31 4.81 -19.57
CA ALA A 72 13.49 3.88 -20.37
C ALA A 72 12.11 3.70 -19.70
N TYR A 73 11.06 4.26 -20.26
CA TYR A 73 9.70 4.26 -19.68
C TYR A 73 8.67 3.55 -20.56
N ARG A 74 7.84 2.66 -19.96
CA ARG A 74 6.60 2.12 -20.53
C ARG A 74 5.47 2.26 -19.52
N TYR A 75 4.38 2.99 -19.86
CA TYR A 75 3.37 3.35 -18.88
C TYR A 75 1.93 3.14 -19.31
N SER A 76 1.10 2.79 -18.31
CA SER A 76 -0.35 2.94 -18.34
C SER A 76 -0.74 3.93 -17.23
N PRO A 77 -1.46 5.02 -17.52
CA PRO A 77 -1.83 6.00 -16.52
C PRO A 77 -2.85 5.40 -15.53
N VAL A 78 -2.67 5.70 -14.23
CA VAL A 78 -3.63 5.35 -13.18
C VAL A 78 -4.33 6.59 -12.64
N SER A 79 -5.59 6.44 -12.25
CA SER A 79 -6.37 7.51 -11.63
C SER A 79 -5.76 7.95 -10.30
N ALA A 80 -5.79 9.26 -10.03
CA ALA A 80 -5.36 9.79 -8.76
C ALA A 80 -6.34 9.41 -7.65
N LEU A 81 -5.80 8.92 -6.53
CA LEU A 81 -6.48 8.76 -5.26
C LEU A 81 -5.89 9.72 -4.23
N TYR A 82 -6.64 10.05 -3.20
CA TYR A 82 -6.26 11.11 -2.28
C TYR A 82 -6.16 10.61 -0.85
N VAL A 83 -5.09 11.01 -0.16
CA VAL A 83 -4.86 10.81 1.28
C VAL A 83 -4.28 12.12 1.81
N PHE A 84 -4.71 12.57 2.98
CA PHE A 84 -4.30 13.86 3.56
C PHE A 84 -4.54 15.07 2.62
N GLY A 85 -5.58 15.01 1.78
CA GLY A 85 -5.91 16.06 0.82
C GLY A 85 -4.97 16.18 -0.38
N ARG A 86 -4.09 15.21 -0.62
CA ARG A 86 -3.14 15.17 -1.75
C ARG A 86 -3.16 13.85 -2.49
N ALA A 87 -2.81 13.88 -3.76
CA ALA A 87 -2.64 12.67 -4.57
C ALA A 87 -1.45 11.84 -4.08
N GLN A 88 -1.38 10.60 -4.54
CA GLN A 88 -0.27 9.69 -4.23
C GLN A 88 1.10 10.26 -4.64
N ASP A 89 2.13 9.96 -3.84
CA ASP A 89 3.51 10.33 -4.14
C ASP A 89 4.13 9.42 -5.19
N ALA A 90 3.69 8.15 -5.23
CA ALA A 90 4.06 7.21 -6.27
C ALA A 90 2.92 6.23 -6.55
N ALA A 91 2.86 5.77 -7.78
CA ALA A 91 2.00 4.68 -8.19
C ALA A 91 2.84 3.65 -8.96
N LEU A 92 2.66 2.39 -8.61
CA LEU A 92 3.38 1.28 -9.21
C LEU A 92 2.37 0.24 -9.67
N GLN A 93 2.77 -0.54 -10.67
CA GLN A 93 1.98 -1.66 -11.17
C GLN A 93 2.86 -2.89 -11.34
N ARG A 94 2.24 -4.05 -11.24
CA ARG A 94 2.86 -5.31 -11.62
C ARG A 94 1.88 -6.12 -12.45
N ALA A 95 2.27 -6.46 -13.68
CA ALA A 95 1.51 -7.39 -14.52
C ALA A 95 1.62 -8.80 -13.93
N ARG A 96 0.52 -9.54 -13.93
CA ARG A 96 0.49 -10.98 -13.67
C ARG A 96 0.55 -11.75 -15.00
N THR A 97 -0.05 -12.92 -15.04
CA THR A 97 -0.07 -13.82 -16.19
C THR A 97 -0.77 -13.25 -17.42
N SER A 98 -1.59 -12.21 -17.26
CA SER A 98 -2.26 -11.53 -18.37
C SER A 98 -2.12 -10.00 -18.26
N ILE A 99 -2.20 -9.33 -19.41
CA ILE A 99 -2.20 -7.85 -19.47
C ILE A 99 -3.47 -7.23 -18.85
N HIS A 100 -4.49 -8.05 -18.59
CA HIS A 100 -5.76 -7.63 -18.00
C HIS A 100 -5.81 -7.82 -16.47
N GLU A 101 -4.81 -8.51 -15.90
CA GLU A 101 -4.67 -8.73 -14.47
C GLU A 101 -3.42 -8.01 -13.97
N ARG A 102 -3.62 -6.88 -13.33
CA ARG A 102 -2.53 -6.06 -12.80
C ARG A 102 -2.78 -5.73 -11.34
N ASN A 103 -1.72 -5.82 -10.55
CA ASN A 103 -1.73 -5.23 -9.23
C ASN A 103 -1.33 -3.76 -9.36
N HIS A 104 -2.09 -2.89 -8.71
CA HIS A 104 -1.84 -1.47 -8.61
C HIS A 104 -1.53 -1.10 -7.16
N LEU A 105 -0.40 -0.47 -6.95
CA LEU A 105 0.03 0.02 -5.66
C LEU A 105 0.15 1.54 -5.70
N ARG A 106 -0.38 2.22 -4.69
CA ARG A 106 -0.21 3.65 -4.47
C ARG A 106 0.33 3.90 -3.10
N VAL A 107 1.29 4.81 -2.99
CA VAL A 107 1.93 5.15 -1.71
C VAL A 107 1.98 6.64 -1.49
N TRP A 108 1.86 7.02 -0.20
CA TRP A 108 1.97 8.38 0.29
C TRP A 108 2.99 8.42 1.42
N ILE A 109 3.94 9.36 1.35
CA ILE A 109 4.81 9.64 2.48
C ILE A 109 4.00 10.35 3.56
N THR A 110 4.18 9.95 4.81
CA THR A 110 3.55 10.61 5.95
C THR A 110 4.55 11.56 6.63
N PRO A 111 4.11 12.48 7.48
CA PRO A 111 5.03 13.30 8.30
C PRO A 111 5.67 12.50 9.45
N LEU A 112 5.43 11.19 9.54
CA LEU A 112 5.93 10.34 10.60
C LEU A 112 7.31 9.79 10.26
N LEU A 113 8.13 9.67 11.30
CA LEU A 113 9.40 8.94 11.26
C LEU A 113 9.36 7.80 12.29
N HIS A 114 9.91 6.67 11.92
CA HIS A 114 10.15 5.56 12.82
C HIS A 114 11.65 5.20 12.78
N GLU A 115 12.32 5.31 13.92
CA GLU A 115 13.78 5.10 14.02
C GLU A 115 14.57 5.92 12.97
N GLY A 116 14.15 7.18 12.73
CA GLY A 116 14.76 8.06 11.75
C GLY A 116 14.43 7.76 10.28
N LYS A 117 13.64 6.74 9.99
CA LYS A 117 13.20 6.41 8.64
C LYS A 117 11.78 6.92 8.35
N PRO A 118 11.52 7.42 7.14
CA PRO A 118 10.18 7.80 6.72
C PRO A 118 9.17 6.64 6.84
N VAL A 119 7.96 7.00 7.24
CA VAL A 119 6.81 6.09 7.25
C VAL A 119 5.92 6.44 6.07
N TRP A 120 5.52 5.42 5.31
CA TRP A 120 4.64 5.52 4.16
C TRP A 120 3.35 4.76 4.44
N ILE A 121 2.24 5.27 3.92
CA ILE A 121 0.98 4.53 3.88
C ILE A 121 0.67 4.16 2.44
N GLY A 122 0.09 2.99 2.22
CA GLY A 122 -0.19 2.48 0.89
C GLY A 122 -1.55 1.82 0.75
N GLN A 123 -2.01 1.80 -0.49
CA GLN A 123 -3.19 1.07 -0.95
C GLN A 123 -2.75 0.15 -2.09
N ILE A 124 -3.18 -1.11 -2.03
CA ILE A 124 -3.00 -2.06 -3.12
C ILE A 124 -4.34 -2.64 -3.53
N SER A 125 -4.53 -2.79 -4.84
CA SER A 125 -5.67 -3.47 -5.44
C SER A 125 -5.23 -4.29 -6.65
N ARG A 126 -6.02 -5.32 -6.97
CA ARG A 126 -5.84 -6.16 -8.15
C ARG A 126 -6.98 -5.90 -9.12
N ASP A 127 -6.66 -5.61 -10.36
CA ASP A 127 -7.64 -5.58 -11.44
C ASP A 127 -7.90 -7.02 -11.91
N ILE A 128 -9.17 -7.42 -11.96
CA ILE A 128 -9.61 -8.75 -12.42
C ILE A 128 -10.45 -8.70 -13.69
N GLY A 129 -10.63 -7.53 -14.28
CA GLY A 129 -11.41 -7.36 -15.49
C GLY A 129 -11.68 -5.91 -15.84
N VAL A 130 -12.38 -5.73 -16.96
CA VAL A 130 -12.78 -4.41 -17.46
C VAL A 130 -14.31 -4.35 -17.45
N HIS A 131 -14.88 -3.38 -16.76
CA HIS A 131 -16.30 -3.05 -16.85
C HIS A 131 -16.51 -2.01 -17.94
N PHE A 132 -17.37 -2.32 -18.91
CA PHE A 132 -17.88 -1.33 -19.85
C PHE A 132 -19.12 -0.69 -19.25
N THR A 133 -19.02 0.57 -18.86
CA THR A 133 -20.20 1.34 -18.50
C THR A 133 -20.56 2.28 -19.64
N TRP A 134 -21.87 2.46 -19.89
CA TRP A 134 -22.40 3.31 -20.97
C TRP A 134 -21.95 4.80 -20.89
N ARG A 135 -21.40 5.22 -19.73
CA ARG A 135 -20.96 6.60 -19.47
C ARG A 135 -19.46 6.81 -19.30
N THR A 136 -18.69 5.73 -19.08
CA THR A 136 -17.23 5.81 -18.93
C THR A 136 -16.60 4.68 -19.72
N ILE A 137 -15.61 5.03 -20.51
CA ILE A 137 -15.06 4.14 -21.56
C ILE A 137 -14.36 2.89 -20.97
N THR A 138 -13.94 2.89 -19.73
CA THR A 138 -13.42 1.71 -19.02
C THR A 138 -13.31 1.94 -17.52
N THR A 139 -13.99 1.16 -16.69
CA THR A 139 -13.66 1.02 -15.27
C THR A 139 -13.10 -0.39 -15.07
N HIS A 140 -11.97 -0.48 -14.39
CA HIS A 140 -11.39 -1.75 -13.98
C HIS A 140 -12.18 -2.30 -12.77
N LYS A 141 -12.57 -3.58 -12.83
CA LYS A 141 -13.14 -4.27 -11.69
C LYS A 141 -12.00 -4.74 -10.80
N ILE A 142 -12.06 -4.40 -9.52
CA ILE A 142 -11.07 -4.88 -8.54
C ILE A 142 -11.48 -6.25 -7.97
N ASP A 143 -10.47 -7.00 -7.55
CA ASP A 143 -10.65 -8.20 -6.75
C ASP A 143 -11.22 -7.81 -5.38
N PRO A 144 -12.35 -8.39 -4.95
CA PRO A 144 -12.95 -8.07 -3.67
C PRO A 144 -12.09 -8.51 -2.47
N ASP A 145 -11.20 -9.48 -2.62
CA ASP A 145 -10.26 -9.88 -1.57
C ASP A 145 -9.01 -9.00 -1.60
N VAL A 146 -9.09 -7.88 -0.89
CA VAL A 146 -7.95 -6.94 -0.82
C VAL A 146 -6.83 -7.43 0.10
N ASP A 147 -7.11 -8.39 0.97
CA ASP A 147 -6.11 -8.97 1.87
C ASP A 147 -5.22 -9.95 1.13
N GLU A 148 -5.76 -10.76 0.21
CA GLU A 148 -4.96 -11.62 -0.68
C GLU A 148 -3.95 -10.78 -1.48
N THR A 149 -4.38 -9.63 -1.97
CA THR A 149 -3.49 -8.75 -2.73
C THR A 149 -2.41 -8.11 -1.84
N ARG A 150 -2.73 -7.82 -0.58
CA ARG A 150 -1.78 -7.36 0.44
C ARG A 150 -0.71 -8.41 0.73
N GLU A 151 -1.11 -9.67 0.95
CA GLU A 151 -0.19 -10.77 1.20
C GLU A 151 0.71 -11.05 -0.02
N PHE A 152 0.14 -10.99 -1.22
CA PHE A 152 0.92 -11.13 -2.46
C PHE A 152 2.07 -10.11 -2.53
N LEU A 153 1.85 -8.86 -2.12
CA LEU A 153 2.91 -7.86 -2.10
C LEU A 153 4.00 -8.20 -1.08
N LEU A 154 3.62 -8.68 0.10
CA LEU A 154 4.60 -9.13 1.09
C LEU A 154 5.49 -10.24 0.53
N GLU A 155 4.87 -11.24 -0.10
CA GLU A 155 5.59 -12.35 -0.73
C GLU A 155 6.55 -11.86 -1.80
N ASP A 156 6.10 -10.98 -2.70
CA ASP A 156 6.93 -10.38 -3.73
C ASP A 156 8.19 -9.69 -3.17
N LEU A 157 8.00 -8.86 -2.16
CA LEU A 157 9.10 -8.14 -1.52
C LEU A 157 10.02 -9.09 -0.74
N ALA A 158 9.48 -10.14 -0.12
CA ALA A 158 10.25 -11.16 0.58
C ALA A 158 11.09 -11.99 -0.40
N TYR A 159 10.52 -12.44 -1.51
CA TYR A 159 11.27 -13.13 -2.57
C TYR A 159 12.33 -12.23 -3.23
N ALA A 160 12.06 -10.94 -3.35
CA ALA A 160 13.04 -9.95 -3.77
C ALA A 160 14.12 -9.66 -2.71
N GLN A 161 14.02 -10.29 -1.51
CA GLN A 161 14.94 -10.10 -0.38
C GLN A 161 14.95 -8.67 0.18
N MET A 162 13.82 -7.97 0.09
CA MET A 162 13.72 -6.56 0.48
C MET A 162 12.84 -6.33 1.72
N VAL A 163 12.54 -7.37 2.48
CA VAL A 163 11.84 -7.29 3.77
C VAL A 163 12.83 -7.57 4.90
N ALA A 164 12.99 -6.62 5.81
CA ALA A 164 13.78 -6.84 7.03
C ALA A 164 12.92 -7.43 8.14
N LYS A 165 11.73 -6.87 8.35
CA LYS A 165 10.74 -7.34 9.31
C LYS A 165 9.35 -6.89 8.91
N PHE A 166 8.32 -7.56 9.43
CA PHE A 166 6.93 -7.16 9.22
C PHE A 166 6.03 -7.54 10.40
N GLY A 167 4.84 -7.00 10.42
CA GLY A 167 3.80 -7.34 11.37
C GLY A 167 2.47 -6.71 10.98
N TYR A 168 1.40 -7.04 11.70
CA TYR A 168 0.06 -6.56 11.39
C TYR A 168 -0.48 -5.65 12.49
N VAL A 169 -1.20 -4.60 12.08
CA VAL A 169 -1.90 -3.67 12.98
C VAL A 169 -3.30 -3.40 12.46
N GLY A 170 -4.27 -3.26 13.34
CA GLY A 170 -5.60 -2.79 12.98
C GLY A 170 -5.55 -1.34 12.47
N GLY A 171 -6.64 -0.88 11.84
CA GLY A 171 -6.77 0.53 11.44
C GLY A 171 -7.56 0.78 10.17
N VAL A 172 -7.85 -0.27 9.40
CA VAL A 172 -8.78 -0.23 8.27
C VAL A 172 -10.22 -0.42 8.75
N GLY A 173 -10.43 -1.29 9.73
CA GLY A 173 -11.71 -1.80 10.17
C GLY A 173 -12.19 -2.94 9.27
N PRO A 174 -12.75 -4.01 9.86
CA PRO A 174 -13.15 -5.20 9.10
C PRO A 174 -14.36 -4.93 8.21
N ALA A 175 -14.45 -5.68 7.11
CA ALA A 175 -15.63 -5.79 6.25
C ALA A 175 -15.78 -7.25 5.87
N SER A 176 -16.92 -7.87 6.17
CA SER A 176 -17.13 -9.28 5.88
C SER A 176 -17.55 -9.50 4.43
N TYR A 177 -17.51 -10.77 3.99
CA TYR A 177 -18.02 -11.16 2.68
C TYR A 177 -19.53 -10.88 2.54
N ASP A 178 -20.29 -11.07 3.62
CA ASP A 178 -21.74 -10.86 3.61
C ASP A 178 -22.11 -9.37 3.72
N GLU A 179 -21.21 -8.54 4.27
CA GLU A 179 -21.37 -7.09 4.40
C GLU A 179 -20.13 -6.37 3.84
N PRO A 180 -19.91 -6.43 2.52
CA PRO A 180 -18.75 -5.80 1.91
C PRO A 180 -18.86 -4.27 1.94
N ARG A 181 -17.72 -3.60 1.86
CA ARG A 181 -17.65 -2.15 1.62
C ARG A 181 -17.51 -1.88 0.13
N GLY A 182 -17.99 -0.71 -0.30
CA GLY A 182 -17.74 -0.22 -1.67
C GLY A 182 -16.50 0.67 -1.74
N ASN A 183 -15.78 0.59 -2.85
CA ASN A 183 -14.73 1.54 -3.20
C ASN A 183 -15.32 2.76 -3.94
N LEU A 184 -14.47 3.68 -4.45
CA LEU A 184 -14.93 4.89 -5.16
C LEU A 184 -15.61 4.59 -6.50
N THR A 185 -15.40 3.43 -7.10
CA THR A 185 -16.05 2.97 -8.34
C THR A 185 -17.30 2.13 -8.08
N GLY A 186 -17.60 1.86 -6.79
CA GLY A 186 -18.73 1.04 -6.36
C GLY A 186 -18.45 -0.45 -6.34
N ASP A 187 -17.22 -0.89 -6.61
CA ASP A 187 -16.84 -2.29 -6.51
C ASP A 187 -16.80 -2.73 -5.04
N PRO A 188 -17.41 -3.88 -4.69
CA PRO A 188 -17.39 -4.38 -3.33
C PRO A 188 -16.01 -4.95 -2.97
N TYR A 189 -15.61 -4.78 -1.71
CA TYR A 189 -14.44 -5.45 -1.12
C TYR A 189 -14.69 -5.90 0.32
N PHE A 190 -13.98 -6.94 0.73
CA PHE A 190 -13.93 -7.41 2.12
C PHE A 190 -12.48 -7.44 2.62
N THR A 191 -12.29 -7.36 3.93
CA THR A 191 -10.99 -7.28 4.60
C THR A 191 -11.08 -7.69 6.06
N ASP A 192 -10.00 -8.25 6.61
CA ASP A 192 -9.82 -8.50 8.04
C ASP A 192 -9.68 -7.21 8.87
N GLY A 193 -9.52 -6.07 8.19
CA GLY A 193 -9.38 -4.76 8.79
C GLY A 193 -7.97 -4.42 9.24
N GLN A 194 -6.98 -5.24 8.92
CA GLN A 194 -5.60 -5.02 9.29
C GLN A 194 -4.80 -4.34 8.18
N ARG A 195 -3.70 -3.73 8.59
CA ARG A 195 -2.61 -3.26 7.74
C ARG A 195 -1.39 -4.12 8.00
N ILE A 196 -0.66 -4.44 6.95
CA ILE A 196 0.69 -4.94 7.13
C ILE A 196 1.65 -3.76 7.27
N VAL A 197 2.56 -3.85 8.23
CA VAL A 197 3.68 -2.92 8.40
C VAL A 197 4.94 -3.63 7.96
N ILE A 198 5.63 -3.10 6.95
CA ILE A 198 6.82 -3.68 6.35
C ILE A 198 8.00 -2.73 6.58
N TRP A 199 9.04 -3.19 7.27
CA TRP A 199 10.32 -2.52 7.31
C TRP A 199 11.12 -2.96 6.10
N VAL A 200 11.31 -2.03 5.17
CA VAL A 200 12.03 -2.28 3.94
C VAL A 200 13.51 -2.43 4.25
N ALA A 201 14.11 -3.51 3.74
CA ALA A 201 15.53 -3.77 3.91
C ALA A 201 16.37 -2.81 3.06
N SER A 202 17.45 -2.28 3.62
CA SER A 202 18.40 -1.43 2.88
C SER A 202 19.44 -2.21 2.08
N LYS A 203 19.48 -3.52 2.27
CA LYS A 203 20.29 -4.51 1.54
C LYS A 203 19.54 -5.83 1.48
N PRO A 204 19.84 -6.71 0.52
CA PRO A 204 19.19 -8.01 0.43
C PRO A 204 19.25 -8.79 1.74
N THR A 205 18.09 -9.25 2.21
CA THR A 205 17.90 -10.01 3.46
C THR A 205 17.26 -11.35 3.11
N SER A 206 17.84 -12.44 3.60
CA SER A 206 17.29 -13.78 3.37
C SER A 206 15.89 -13.92 3.98
N ILE A 207 15.00 -14.68 3.33
CA ILE A 207 13.66 -14.98 3.87
C ILE A 207 13.74 -15.58 5.29
N LYS A 208 14.78 -16.36 5.58
CA LYS A 208 15.00 -16.97 6.92
C LYS A 208 15.38 -15.95 7.99
N GLU A 209 15.81 -14.76 7.61
CA GLU A 209 16.21 -13.67 8.50
C GLU A 209 15.12 -12.64 8.71
N ILE A 210 13.98 -12.79 8.02
CA ILE A 210 12.85 -11.87 8.19
C ILE A 210 12.27 -12.05 9.59
N GLU A 211 12.22 -10.96 10.35
CA GLU A 211 11.62 -10.93 11.67
C GLU A 211 10.11 -10.69 11.58
N VAL A 212 9.31 -11.55 12.19
CA VAL A 212 7.86 -11.36 12.31
C VAL A 212 7.53 -10.76 13.66
N LEU A 213 6.91 -9.58 13.65
CA LEU A 213 6.61 -8.82 14.85
C LEU A 213 5.15 -9.01 15.29
N ASP A 214 4.93 -9.24 16.57
CA ASP A 214 3.62 -9.04 17.19
C ASP A 214 3.42 -7.56 17.49
N LEU A 215 2.61 -6.89 16.67
CA LEU A 215 2.26 -5.47 16.83
C LEU A 215 0.88 -5.30 17.47
N SER A 216 0.29 -6.35 18.00
CA SER A 216 -0.97 -6.30 18.75
C SER A 216 -0.83 -5.34 19.93
N PRO A 217 -1.84 -4.53 20.25
CA PRO A 217 -1.81 -3.73 21.47
C PRO A 217 -1.79 -4.69 22.65
N HIS A 218 -0.69 -4.72 23.38
CA HIS A 218 -0.68 -5.38 24.67
C HIS A 218 -1.77 -4.71 25.53
N HIS A 219 -2.82 -5.43 25.88
CA HIS A 219 -3.65 -5.07 26.99
C HIS A 219 -2.74 -5.12 28.23
N THR A 220 -2.24 -3.95 28.64
CA THR A 220 -1.81 -3.82 30.04
C THR A 220 -3.07 -4.03 30.86
N GLY A 221 -3.28 -5.29 31.25
CA GLY A 221 -4.30 -5.64 32.22
C GLY A 221 -4.06 -4.77 33.44
N ALA A 222 -5.02 -3.92 33.75
CA ALA A 222 -5.12 -3.39 35.10
C ALA A 222 -5.28 -4.61 36.00
N ILE A 223 -4.23 -4.97 36.71
CA ILE A 223 -4.35 -5.78 37.91
C ILE A 223 -5.03 -4.82 38.89
N GLY A 224 -6.35 -4.98 39.01
CA GLY A 224 -7.10 -4.36 40.08
C GLY A 224 -6.82 -5.11 41.37
N ASP A 225 -6.26 -4.42 42.34
CA ASP A 225 -6.36 -4.75 43.75
C ASP A 225 -7.76 -4.44 44.28
#